data_2ba9e1d5f24e3bee77396125c8746460
#
_entry.id   2ba9e1d5f24e3bee77396125c8746460
#
_cell.length_a   1.000
_cell.length_b   1.000
_cell.length_c   1.000
_cell.angle_alpha   90.00
_cell.angle_beta   90.00
_cell.angle_gamma   90.00
#
_symmetry.space_group_name_H-M   'P 1'
#
loop_
_entity.id
_entity.type
_entity.pdbx_description
1 polymer ?
#
loop_
_entity_poly.entity_id
_entity_poly.type
_entity_poly.pdbx_seq_one_letter_code
_entity_poly.pdbx_strand_id
1 'polypeptide(L)'
;MPIFDLRVVCLGTTAAYLATLLNGSMFTHSEPGKIRWHGLVPAKAMHAAKSRLGRDELVAAFLIDTVTALLESSRVACVSVITADRNLEALAKSLGAQAVREPTPSGLLHALQLGMHTVPPSMGTIIALGDLPCLTPTDVNAFLESADLHDSSFISDSEGTGSTMWARRPASTALPHFGVRSRATHRENGSIEIPGSPRAHRDVDTPTALWDAIRIGVGPATMRALEETTPTLATISGLDPIKAVDETGHQRTYPDYTLIEILAPKIGQRVQIDPGTKHITLAQ
;
A
#
# COMPACT_ATOMS: atom_id res chain seq x y z
N MET A 1 -47.61 -4.49 -1.78
CA MET A 1 -46.53 -4.90 -0.87
C MET A 1 -45.22 -4.59 -1.57
N PRO A 2 -44.42 -3.60 -1.14
CA PRO A 2 -43.14 -3.32 -1.75
C PRO A 2 -42.05 -4.21 -1.16
N ILE A 3 -41.27 -4.80 -2.01
CA ILE A 3 -40.09 -5.61 -1.72
C ILE A 3 -39.00 -4.69 -1.19
N PHE A 4 -38.55 -4.91 0.06
CA PHE A 4 -37.45 -4.19 0.66
C PHE A 4 -36.11 -4.60 0.02
N ASP A 5 -35.52 -3.65 -0.68
CA ASP A 5 -34.14 -3.75 -1.19
C ASP A 5 -33.17 -3.59 -0.01
N LEU A 6 -32.51 -4.69 0.37
CA LEU A 6 -31.54 -4.73 1.45
C LEU A 6 -30.24 -4.10 0.95
N ARG A 7 -30.10 -2.78 1.07
CA ARG A 7 -28.80 -2.09 0.85
C ARG A 7 -27.84 -2.51 1.95
N VAL A 8 -26.83 -3.26 1.57
CA VAL A 8 -25.68 -3.54 2.44
C VAL A 8 -24.94 -2.21 2.68
N VAL A 9 -25.16 -1.63 3.85
CA VAL A 9 -24.46 -0.43 4.32
C VAL A 9 -23.15 -0.88 4.95
N CYS A 10 -22.02 -0.55 4.32
CA CYS A 10 -20.72 -0.59 4.99
C CYS A 10 -20.71 0.48 6.09
N LEU A 11 -20.99 0.10 7.33
CA LEU A 11 -21.00 0.99 8.49
C LEU A 11 -19.57 1.28 8.95
N GLY A 12 -19.04 2.40 8.50
CA GLY A 12 -17.81 2.99 9.04
C GLY A 12 -17.87 4.51 9.05
N THR A 13 -18.05 5.08 10.25
CA THR A 13 -17.96 6.49 10.68
C THR A 13 -18.89 7.53 10.03
N THR A 14 -19.81 8.01 10.85
CA THR A 14 -20.94 8.90 10.56
C THR A 14 -20.61 10.31 10.07
N ALA A 15 -19.40 10.83 10.26
CA ALA A 15 -19.06 12.22 9.92
C ALA A 15 -18.64 12.41 8.45
N ALA A 16 -17.87 11.49 7.89
CA ALA A 16 -17.48 11.56 6.47
C ALA A 16 -18.65 11.24 5.54
N TYR A 17 -19.56 10.39 5.99
CA TYR A 17 -20.75 9.99 5.22
C TYR A 17 -21.77 11.12 5.09
N LEU A 18 -21.99 11.93 6.12
CA LEU A 18 -22.89 13.09 6.07
C LEU A 18 -22.34 14.22 5.19
N ALA A 19 -21.04 14.44 5.15
CA ALA A 19 -20.42 15.43 4.25
C ALA A 19 -20.57 15.04 2.77
N THR A 20 -20.54 13.74 2.46
CA THR A 20 -20.71 13.21 1.09
C THR A 20 -22.17 13.28 0.63
N LEU A 21 -23.14 13.15 1.53
CA LEU A 21 -24.57 13.28 1.19
C LEU A 21 -24.99 14.73 0.91
N LEU A 22 -24.31 15.72 1.48
CA LEU A 22 -24.64 17.14 1.30
C LEU A 22 -24.06 17.73 0.01
N ASN A 23 -23.03 17.13 -0.57
CA ASN A 23 -22.37 17.65 -1.77
C ASN A 23 -22.78 16.98 -3.10
N GLY A 24 -23.80 16.12 -3.11
CA GLY A 24 -24.48 15.68 -4.35
C GLY A 24 -23.63 15.09 -5.48
N SER A 25 -22.38 14.68 -5.22
CA SER A 25 -21.47 14.25 -6.28
C SER A 25 -20.47 13.23 -5.71
N MET A 26 -20.73 11.97 -5.96
CA MET A 26 -19.83 10.83 -6.20
C MET A 26 -20.50 9.48 -5.98
N PHE A 27 -21.70 9.29 -6.51
CA PHE A 27 -22.06 7.95 -6.94
C PHE A 27 -21.67 7.85 -8.42
N THR A 28 -20.47 7.32 -8.68
CA THR A 28 -20.13 6.90 -10.02
C THR A 28 -21.19 5.92 -10.47
N HIS A 29 -21.93 6.27 -11.53
CA HIS A 29 -22.89 5.38 -12.17
C HIS A 29 -22.15 4.09 -12.52
N SER A 30 -22.38 3.01 -11.75
CA SER A 30 -21.94 1.68 -12.16
C SER A 30 -22.74 1.32 -13.42
N GLU A 31 -22.06 1.13 -14.54
CA GLU A 31 -22.69 0.59 -15.73
C GLU A 31 -23.37 -0.74 -15.36
N PRO A 32 -24.65 -0.95 -15.72
CA PRO A 32 -25.34 -2.19 -15.44
C PRO A 32 -24.60 -3.35 -16.06
N GLY A 33 -24.22 -4.35 -15.27
CA GLY A 33 -23.55 -5.57 -15.71
C GLY A 33 -22.06 -5.70 -15.39
N LYS A 34 -21.38 -4.65 -14.91
CA LYS A 34 -19.98 -4.77 -14.46
C LYS A 34 -19.86 -5.35 -13.07
N ILE A 35 -18.93 -6.30 -12.88
CA ILE A 35 -18.61 -6.88 -11.57
C ILE A 35 -18.08 -5.77 -10.66
N ARG A 36 -18.60 -5.72 -9.44
CA ARG A 36 -18.03 -4.92 -8.34
C ARG A 36 -17.06 -5.77 -7.54
N TRP A 37 -15.93 -5.21 -7.20
CA TRP A 37 -14.83 -5.92 -6.56
C TRP A 37 -14.61 -5.44 -5.13
N HIS A 38 -14.26 -6.38 -4.23
CA HIS A 38 -13.80 -6.11 -2.89
C HIS A 38 -12.29 -6.38 -2.82
N GLY A 39 -11.52 -5.36 -2.49
CA GLY A 39 -10.07 -5.44 -2.35
C GLY A 39 -9.67 -6.02 -1.00
N LEU A 40 -8.77 -6.97 -0.98
CA LEU A 40 -8.15 -7.54 0.22
C LEU A 40 -6.65 -7.29 0.18
N VAL A 41 -6.10 -6.67 1.22
CA VAL A 41 -4.67 -6.40 1.37
C VAL A 41 -4.17 -7.03 2.65
N PRO A 42 -3.44 -8.15 2.59
CA PRO A 42 -2.79 -8.72 3.76
C PRO A 42 -1.60 -7.84 4.17
N ALA A 43 -1.57 -7.41 5.42
CA ALA A 43 -0.50 -6.59 5.97
C ALA A 43 0.11 -7.25 7.21
N LYS A 44 1.38 -7.66 7.12
CA LYS A 44 2.13 -8.19 8.25
C LYS A 44 2.42 -7.08 9.27
N ALA A 45 2.49 -7.46 10.56
CA ALA A 45 2.94 -6.55 11.60
C ALA A 45 4.30 -5.92 11.24
N MET A 46 4.43 -4.61 11.48
CA MET A 46 5.64 -3.84 11.13
C MET A 46 6.92 -4.47 11.70
N HIS A 47 6.86 -5.06 12.90
CA HIS A 47 8.02 -5.75 13.51
C HIS A 47 8.41 -7.07 12.83
N ALA A 48 7.49 -7.72 12.12
CA ALA A 48 7.78 -8.95 11.36
C ALA A 48 8.31 -8.66 9.95
N ALA A 49 8.11 -7.43 9.46
CA ALA A 49 8.64 -6.93 8.19
C ALA A 49 10.11 -6.45 8.29
N LYS A 50 10.73 -6.51 9.48
CA LYS A 50 12.14 -6.13 9.77
C LYS A 50 13.19 -6.86 8.91
N SER A 51 12.79 -7.53 7.85
CA SER A 51 13.68 -8.53 7.33
C SER A 51 14.77 -7.97 6.44
N ARG A 52 14.53 -7.16 5.44
CA ARG A 52 15.57 -6.88 4.44
C ARG A 52 15.75 -5.40 4.09
N LEU A 53 14.74 -4.58 4.28
CA LEU A 53 14.81 -3.14 4.03
C LEU A 53 15.27 -2.33 5.25
N GLY A 54 15.08 -2.86 6.48
CA GLY A 54 15.49 -2.21 7.73
C GLY A 54 14.77 -0.90 8.07
N ARG A 55 13.64 -0.60 7.40
CA ARG A 55 12.93 0.68 7.46
C ARG A 55 11.44 0.45 7.58
N ASP A 56 10.93 0.48 8.80
CA ASP A 56 9.49 0.27 9.10
C ASP A 56 8.60 1.33 8.43
N GLU A 57 9.09 2.55 8.26
CA GLU A 57 8.38 3.67 7.61
C GLU A 57 8.09 3.38 6.13
N LEU A 58 9.01 2.73 5.42
CA LEU A 58 8.80 2.36 4.01
C LEU A 58 7.73 1.28 3.88
N VAL A 59 7.67 0.32 4.80
CA VAL A 59 6.65 -0.74 4.79
C VAL A 59 5.25 -0.13 4.94
N ALA A 60 5.08 0.82 5.85
CA ALA A 60 3.82 1.54 6.01
C ALA A 60 3.48 2.37 4.75
N ALA A 61 4.48 3.02 4.15
CA ALA A 61 4.31 3.82 2.94
C ALA A 61 3.89 2.96 1.73
N PHE A 62 4.49 1.77 1.55
CA PHE A 62 4.09 0.82 0.50
C PHE A 62 2.63 0.39 0.67
N LEU A 63 2.24 0.06 1.91
CA LEU A 63 0.85 -0.29 2.20
C LEU A 63 -0.11 0.86 1.88
N ILE A 64 0.23 2.10 2.23
CA ILE A 64 -0.57 3.29 1.92
C ILE A 64 -0.77 3.41 0.40
N ASP A 65 0.30 3.34 -0.38
CA ASP A 65 0.23 3.47 -1.84
C ASP A 65 -0.59 2.33 -2.47
N THR A 66 -0.38 1.09 -2.02
CA THR A 66 -1.14 -0.07 -2.50
C THR A 66 -2.64 0.04 -2.18
N VAL A 67 -2.99 0.39 -0.94
CA VAL A 67 -4.38 0.54 -0.51
C VAL A 67 -5.06 1.71 -1.24
N THR A 68 -4.34 2.83 -1.42
CA THR A 68 -4.84 3.99 -2.16
C THR A 68 -5.13 3.64 -3.62
N ALA A 69 -4.23 2.91 -4.29
CA ALA A 69 -4.45 2.47 -5.67
C ALA A 69 -5.72 1.62 -5.83
N LEU A 70 -6.02 0.76 -4.84
CA LEU A 70 -7.26 -0.02 -4.83
C LEU A 70 -8.48 0.85 -4.54
N LEU A 71 -8.42 1.76 -3.55
CA LEU A 71 -9.54 2.63 -3.18
C LEU A 71 -9.93 3.61 -4.29
N GLU A 72 -8.96 4.09 -5.05
CA GLU A 72 -9.17 5.01 -6.19
C GLU A 72 -9.55 4.29 -7.48
N SER A 73 -9.49 2.96 -7.52
CA SER A 73 -9.97 2.18 -8.67
C SER A 73 -11.48 2.31 -8.82
N SER A 74 -11.94 2.63 -10.02
CA SER A 74 -13.38 2.73 -10.35
C SER A 74 -14.11 1.38 -10.26
N ARG A 75 -13.37 0.26 -10.23
CA ARG A 75 -13.90 -1.11 -10.19
C ARG A 75 -14.00 -1.67 -8.76
N VAL A 76 -13.24 -1.12 -7.80
CA VAL A 76 -13.21 -1.57 -6.41
C VAL A 76 -14.21 -0.78 -5.60
N ALA A 77 -15.12 -1.48 -4.92
CA ALA A 77 -16.19 -0.86 -4.15
C ALA A 77 -15.78 -0.58 -2.70
N CYS A 78 -14.92 -1.43 -2.15
CA CYS A 78 -14.36 -1.29 -0.80
C CYS A 78 -13.06 -2.09 -0.71
N VAL A 79 -12.24 -1.74 0.28
CA VAL A 79 -10.96 -2.40 0.56
C VAL A 79 -10.92 -2.81 2.02
N SER A 80 -10.46 -4.03 2.30
CA SER A 80 -10.19 -4.53 3.65
C SER A 80 -8.70 -4.85 3.79
N VAL A 81 -8.06 -4.27 4.79
CA VAL A 81 -6.69 -4.62 5.20
C VAL A 81 -6.77 -5.66 6.30
N ILE A 82 -6.10 -6.80 6.10
CA ILE A 82 -6.07 -7.91 7.06
C ILE A 82 -4.76 -7.81 7.84
N THR A 83 -4.85 -7.59 9.15
CA THR A 83 -3.66 -7.42 9.98
C THR A 83 -3.88 -7.80 11.44
N ALA A 84 -2.80 -8.23 12.12
CA ALA A 84 -2.77 -8.38 13.57
C ALA A 84 -2.24 -7.12 14.27
N ASP A 85 -1.70 -6.15 13.52
CA ASP A 85 -1.08 -4.94 14.06
C ASP A 85 -2.10 -3.82 14.23
N ARG A 86 -2.21 -3.27 15.46
CA ARG A 86 -3.16 -2.20 15.78
C ARG A 86 -2.84 -0.87 15.07
N ASN A 87 -1.58 -0.61 14.79
CA ASN A 87 -1.17 0.62 14.11
C ASN A 87 -1.58 0.54 12.63
N LEU A 88 -1.38 -0.62 11.99
CA LEU A 88 -1.84 -0.87 10.62
C LEU A 88 -3.36 -0.91 10.53
N GLU A 89 -4.06 -1.42 11.57
CA GLU A 89 -5.53 -1.32 11.66
C GLU A 89 -6.00 0.14 11.68
N ALA A 90 -5.38 0.99 12.51
CA ALA A 90 -5.69 2.42 12.58
C ALA A 90 -5.36 3.13 11.26
N LEU A 91 -4.21 2.81 10.65
CA LEU A 91 -3.79 3.33 9.36
C LEU A 91 -4.80 2.97 8.25
N ALA A 92 -5.22 1.71 8.15
CA ALA A 92 -6.22 1.29 7.17
C ALA A 92 -7.52 2.11 7.29
N LYS A 93 -8.00 2.30 8.51
CA LYS A 93 -9.21 3.10 8.78
C LYS A 93 -9.02 4.56 8.40
N SER A 94 -7.86 5.16 8.64
CA SER A 94 -7.57 6.55 8.25
C SER A 94 -7.54 6.77 6.74
N LEU A 95 -7.23 5.73 5.97
CA LEU A 95 -7.28 5.73 4.50
C LEU A 95 -8.70 5.52 3.94
N GLY A 96 -9.68 5.19 4.78
CA GLY A 96 -11.04 4.83 4.36
C GLY A 96 -11.24 3.35 4.04
N ALA A 97 -10.24 2.51 4.30
CA ALA A 97 -10.35 1.06 4.19
C ALA A 97 -10.96 0.45 5.47
N GLN A 98 -11.53 -0.73 5.34
CA GLN A 98 -11.92 -1.56 6.48
C GLN A 98 -10.70 -2.27 7.05
N ALA A 99 -10.73 -2.64 8.32
CA ALA A 99 -9.70 -3.48 8.93
C ALA A 99 -10.31 -4.81 9.37
N VAL A 100 -9.73 -5.90 8.93
CA VAL A 100 -10.04 -7.26 9.38
C VAL A 100 -8.92 -7.69 10.31
N ARG A 101 -9.27 -7.85 11.59
CA ARG A 101 -8.28 -8.21 12.60
C ARG A 101 -7.96 -9.69 12.55
N GLU A 102 -6.68 -10.02 12.41
CA GLU A 102 -6.16 -11.37 12.60
C GLU A 102 -5.85 -11.57 14.10
N PRO A 103 -6.59 -12.41 14.83
CA PRO A 103 -6.40 -12.57 16.28
C PRO A 103 -5.01 -13.12 16.65
N THR A 104 -4.53 -14.06 15.84
CA THR A 104 -3.22 -14.70 16.00
C THR A 104 -2.61 -14.86 14.62
N PRO A 105 -1.43 -14.28 14.35
CA PRO A 105 -0.76 -14.43 13.06
C PRO A 105 -0.49 -15.89 12.75
N SER A 106 -1.10 -16.43 11.71
CA SER A 106 -1.02 -17.85 11.31
C SER A 106 -0.54 -18.02 9.86
N GLY A 107 0.01 -16.95 9.29
CA GLY A 107 0.56 -16.92 7.94
C GLY A 107 -0.38 -16.29 6.90
N LEU A 108 0.19 -16.03 5.73
CA LEU A 108 -0.47 -15.27 4.67
C LEU A 108 -1.80 -15.91 4.22
N LEU A 109 -1.81 -17.21 3.97
CA LEU A 109 -3.03 -17.89 3.49
C LEU A 109 -4.14 -17.88 4.53
N HIS A 110 -3.82 -17.98 5.82
CA HIS A 110 -4.81 -17.87 6.89
C HIS A 110 -5.40 -16.46 6.95
N ALA A 111 -4.57 -15.42 6.89
CA ALA A 111 -5.03 -14.03 6.84
C ALA A 111 -5.97 -13.81 5.64
N LEU A 112 -5.61 -14.32 4.46
CA LEU A 112 -6.44 -14.23 3.27
C LEU A 112 -7.77 -14.96 3.42
N GLN A 113 -7.80 -16.13 4.05
CA GLN A 113 -9.04 -16.84 4.36
C GLN A 113 -9.96 -16.00 5.25
N LEU A 114 -9.44 -15.39 6.31
CA LEU A 114 -10.20 -14.47 7.15
C LEU A 114 -10.79 -13.30 6.35
N GLY A 115 -9.99 -12.67 5.51
CA GLY A 115 -10.44 -11.59 4.63
C GLY A 115 -11.53 -12.04 3.66
N MET A 116 -11.35 -13.20 3.02
CA MET A 116 -12.30 -13.73 2.04
C MET A 116 -13.69 -14.04 2.65
N HIS A 117 -13.77 -14.37 3.94
CA HIS A 117 -15.06 -14.55 4.64
C HIS A 117 -15.84 -13.25 4.80
N THR A 118 -15.19 -12.08 4.70
CA THR A 118 -15.86 -10.77 4.79
C THR A 118 -16.40 -10.27 3.46
N VAL A 119 -16.04 -10.91 2.35
CA VAL A 119 -16.46 -10.50 1.01
C VAL A 119 -17.89 -10.97 0.72
N PRO A 120 -18.82 -10.06 0.38
CA PRO A 120 -20.18 -10.45 -0.01
C PRO A 120 -20.17 -11.40 -1.22
N PRO A 121 -21.02 -12.45 -1.24
CA PRO A 121 -21.07 -13.42 -2.34
C PRO A 121 -21.36 -12.80 -3.72
N SER A 122 -22.00 -11.64 -3.75
CA SER A 122 -22.33 -10.90 -4.97
C SER A 122 -21.16 -10.08 -5.52
N MET A 123 -20.03 -10.01 -4.81
CA MET A 123 -18.85 -9.26 -5.23
C MET A 123 -17.72 -10.19 -5.66
N GLY A 124 -16.94 -9.73 -6.63
CA GLY A 124 -15.65 -10.35 -6.91
C GLY A 124 -14.64 -10.02 -5.80
N THR A 125 -13.65 -10.86 -5.64
CA THR A 125 -12.53 -10.64 -4.70
C THR A 125 -11.28 -10.29 -5.50
N ILE A 126 -10.61 -9.20 -5.18
CA ILE A 126 -9.23 -8.93 -5.60
C ILE A 126 -8.33 -8.91 -4.37
N ILE A 127 -7.22 -9.63 -4.45
CA ILE A 127 -6.14 -9.61 -3.46
C ILE A 127 -4.94 -8.92 -4.09
N ALA A 128 -4.38 -7.93 -3.41
CA ALA A 128 -3.10 -7.32 -3.73
C ALA A 128 -2.18 -7.43 -2.51
N LEU A 129 -0.92 -7.82 -2.70
CA LEU A 129 0.06 -7.80 -1.61
C LEU A 129 0.33 -6.35 -1.19
N GLY A 130 0.66 -6.12 0.10
CA GLY A 130 0.79 -4.78 0.67
C GLY A 130 2.10 -4.07 0.36
N ASP A 131 2.93 -4.62 -0.51
CA ASP A 131 4.27 -4.17 -0.88
C ASP A 131 4.41 -3.78 -2.36
N LEU A 132 3.33 -3.24 -2.94
CA LEU A 132 3.24 -2.80 -4.34
C LEU A 132 3.23 -1.26 -4.46
N PRO A 133 4.31 -0.56 -4.08
CA PRO A 133 4.31 0.90 -4.03
C PRO A 133 4.19 1.58 -5.41
N CYS A 134 4.36 0.83 -6.49
CA CYS A 134 4.23 1.35 -7.86
C CYS A 134 2.81 1.23 -8.43
N LEU A 135 1.93 0.46 -7.77
CA LEU A 135 0.59 0.16 -8.27
C LEU A 135 -0.24 1.43 -8.44
N THR A 136 -0.98 1.53 -9.55
CA THR A 136 -1.88 2.65 -9.82
C THR A 136 -3.33 2.18 -9.96
N PRO A 137 -4.32 3.09 -9.77
CA PRO A 137 -5.73 2.76 -10.04
C PRO A 137 -5.97 2.25 -11.47
N THR A 138 -5.21 2.75 -12.43
CA THR A 138 -5.29 2.30 -13.84
C THR A 138 -4.85 0.86 -13.99
N ASP A 139 -3.77 0.44 -13.31
CA ASP A 139 -3.31 -0.96 -13.34
C ASP A 139 -4.34 -1.89 -12.73
N VAL A 140 -4.95 -1.49 -11.61
CA VAL A 140 -6.03 -2.24 -10.95
C VAL A 140 -7.23 -2.38 -11.89
N ASN A 141 -7.66 -1.30 -12.54
CA ASN A 141 -8.78 -1.33 -13.49
C ASN A 141 -8.50 -2.27 -14.66
N ALA A 142 -7.32 -2.19 -15.27
CA ALA A 142 -6.92 -3.04 -16.40
C ALA A 142 -6.88 -4.53 -16.02
N PHE A 143 -6.34 -4.85 -14.83
CA PHE A 143 -6.35 -6.21 -14.31
C PHE A 143 -7.78 -6.74 -14.13
N LEU A 144 -8.65 -5.95 -13.47
CA LEU A 144 -10.03 -6.36 -13.20
C LEU A 144 -10.90 -6.45 -14.44
N GLU A 145 -10.65 -5.63 -15.46
CA GLU A 145 -11.31 -5.74 -16.76
C GLU A 145 -10.98 -7.09 -17.43
N SER A 146 -9.73 -7.51 -17.38
CA SER A 146 -9.33 -8.83 -17.89
C SER A 146 -9.86 -9.96 -17.00
N ALA A 147 -9.86 -9.78 -15.67
CA ALA A 147 -10.35 -10.77 -14.71
C ALA A 147 -11.87 -11.02 -14.82
N ASP A 148 -12.66 -10.09 -15.32
CA ASP A 148 -14.09 -10.28 -15.59
C ASP A 148 -14.37 -11.46 -16.53
N LEU A 149 -13.40 -11.85 -17.36
CA LEU A 149 -13.54 -12.89 -18.37
C LEU A 149 -13.23 -14.30 -17.85
N HIS A 150 -12.66 -14.42 -16.64
CA HIS A 150 -12.12 -15.68 -16.11
C HIS A 150 -12.66 -15.95 -14.70
N ASP A 151 -12.78 -17.22 -14.33
CA ASP A 151 -13.22 -17.64 -13.00
C ASP A 151 -12.27 -17.14 -11.91
N SER A 152 -10.96 -17.26 -12.15
CA SER A 152 -9.91 -16.63 -11.37
C SER A 152 -8.72 -16.25 -12.24
N SER A 153 -8.01 -15.21 -11.81
CA SER A 153 -6.88 -14.63 -12.54
C SER A 153 -5.79 -14.15 -11.59
N PHE A 154 -4.57 -13.98 -12.07
CA PHE A 154 -3.49 -13.42 -11.27
C PHE A 154 -2.47 -12.65 -12.13
N ILE A 155 -1.68 -11.80 -11.48
CA ILE A 155 -0.47 -11.18 -12.05
C ILE A 155 0.74 -11.77 -11.33
N SER A 156 1.76 -12.20 -12.09
CA SER A 156 3.02 -12.67 -11.53
C SER A 156 3.84 -11.51 -10.93
N ASP A 157 4.81 -11.84 -10.07
CA ASP A 157 5.83 -10.89 -9.64
C ASP A 157 6.82 -10.56 -10.78
N SER A 158 7.70 -9.63 -10.54
CA SER A 158 8.73 -9.21 -11.50
C SER A 158 9.83 -10.26 -11.73
N GLU A 159 9.99 -11.20 -10.80
CA GLU A 159 10.93 -12.31 -10.91
C GLU A 159 10.32 -13.49 -11.69
N GLY A 160 9.01 -13.46 -11.93
CA GLY A 160 8.29 -14.50 -12.65
C GLY A 160 8.14 -15.81 -11.87
N THR A 161 8.31 -15.81 -10.57
CA THR A 161 8.20 -16.99 -9.69
C THR A 161 7.03 -16.92 -8.73
N GLY A 162 6.70 -15.73 -8.25
CA GLY A 162 5.60 -15.43 -7.35
C GLY A 162 4.43 -14.79 -8.06
N SER A 163 3.57 -14.14 -7.29
CA SER A 163 2.42 -13.37 -7.77
C SER A 163 2.15 -12.19 -6.83
N THR A 164 1.80 -11.05 -7.41
CA THR A 164 1.54 -9.79 -6.70
C THR A 164 0.05 -9.56 -6.46
N MET A 165 -0.78 -9.96 -7.41
CA MET A 165 -2.24 -9.83 -7.34
C MET A 165 -2.94 -11.12 -7.79
N TRP A 166 -4.12 -11.35 -7.22
CA TRP A 166 -5.01 -12.44 -7.60
C TRP A 166 -6.46 -11.98 -7.48
N ALA A 167 -7.33 -12.46 -8.38
CA ALA A 167 -8.75 -12.12 -8.37
C ALA A 167 -9.61 -13.34 -8.70
N ARG A 168 -10.83 -13.37 -8.14
CA ARG A 168 -11.88 -14.32 -8.53
C ARG A 168 -13.22 -13.60 -8.68
N ARG A 169 -14.03 -14.06 -9.61
CA ARG A 169 -15.38 -13.55 -9.83
C ARG A 169 -16.34 -13.90 -8.69
N PRO A 170 -17.50 -13.21 -8.59
CA PRO A 170 -18.56 -13.63 -7.68
C PRO A 170 -18.93 -15.09 -7.88
N ALA A 171 -19.30 -15.78 -6.81
CA ALA A 171 -19.66 -17.19 -6.78
C ALA A 171 -18.56 -18.19 -7.20
N SER A 172 -17.37 -17.75 -7.58
CA SER A 172 -16.23 -18.64 -7.81
C SER A 172 -15.77 -19.29 -6.50
N THR A 173 -15.38 -20.56 -6.58
CA THR A 173 -14.80 -21.32 -5.46
C THR A 173 -13.28 -21.36 -5.50
N ALA A 174 -12.65 -20.70 -6.49
CA ALA A 174 -11.20 -20.64 -6.60
C ALA A 174 -10.56 -20.05 -5.34
N LEU A 175 -9.39 -20.56 -4.97
CA LEU A 175 -8.63 -20.16 -3.81
C LEU A 175 -7.29 -19.54 -4.22
N PRO A 176 -6.78 -18.55 -3.45
CA PRO A 176 -5.46 -17.98 -3.69
C PRO A 176 -4.37 -18.92 -3.19
N HIS A 177 -3.26 -18.98 -3.91
CA HIS A 177 -2.10 -19.82 -3.61
C HIS A 177 -0.81 -19.00 -3.51
N PHE A 178 -0.85 -17.92 -2.74
CA PHE A 178 0.33 -17.09 -2.49
C PHE A 178 1.40 -17.85 -1.67
N GLY A 179 2.66 -17.56 -1.95
CA GLY A 179 3.82 -18.17 -1.30
C GLY A 179 4.88 -18.59 -2.31
N VAL A 180 5.75 -19.49 -1.92
CA VAL A 180 6.84 -19.97 -2.76
C VAL A 180 6.28 -20.60 -4.05
N ARG A 181 6.78 -20.16 -5.22
CA ARG A 181 6.34 -20.60 -6.55
C ARG A 181 4.85 -20.36 -6.83
N SER A 182 4.26 -19.31 -6.22
CA SER A 182 2.81 -19.05 -6.32
C SER A 182 2.34 -18.90 -7.78
N ARG A 183 3.17 -18.38 -8.70
CA ARG A 183 2.84 -18.32 -10.13
C ARG A 183 2.50 -19.71 -10.71
N ALA A 184 3.37 -20.69 -10.46
CA ALA A 184 3.12 -22.06 -10.94
C ALA A 184 1.88 -22.67 -10.28
N THR A 185 1.76 -22.51 -8.96
CA THR A 185 0.65 -23.06 -8.19
C THR A 185 -0.70 -22.45 -8.61
N HIS A 186 -0.77 -21.13 -8.86
CA HIS A 186 -1.99 -20.50 -9.39
C HIS A 186 -2.39 -21.09 -10.75
N ARG A 187 -1.44 -21.28 -11.67
CA ARG A 187 -1.71 -21.92 -12.98
C ARG A 187 -2.19 -23.35 -12.84
N GLU A 188 -1.54 -24.16 -12.00
CA GLU A 188 -1.89 -25.56 -11.74
C GLU A 188 -3.30 -25.68 -11.15
N ASN A 189 -3.77 -24.66 -10.41
CA ASN A 189 -5.12 -24.59 -9.85
C ASN A 189 -6.12 -23.81 -10.74
N GLY A 190 -5.80 -23.63 -12.01
CA GLY A 190 -6.72 -23.11 -13.02
C GLY A 190 -6.88 -21.60 -13.08
N SER A 191 -6.10 -20.82 -12.31
CA SER A 191 -6.10 -19.36 -12.45
C SER A 191 -5.37 -18.93 -13.72
N ILE A 192 -5.94 -17.97 -14.43
CA ILE A 192 -5.37 -17.42 -15.68
C ILE A 192 -4.39 -16.31 -15.35
N GLU A 193 -3.17 -16.39 -15.88
CA GLU A 193 -2.20 -15.32 -15.75
C GLU A 193 -2.53 -14.20 -16.72
N ILE A 194 -2.74 -12.99 -16.18
CA ILE A 194 -3.01 -11.77 -16.94
C ILE A 194 -1.70 -10.99 -17.09
N PRO A 195 -1.37 -10.51 -18.29
CA PRO A 195 -0.26 -9.57 -18.45
C PRO A 195 -0.51 -8.29 -17.62
N GLY A 196 0.45 -7.91 -16.80
CA GLY A 196 0.42 -6.68 -16.02
C GLY A 196 1.33 -5.61 -16.59
N SER A 197 1.19 -4.38 -16.14
CA SER A 197 2.19 -3.35 -16.34
C SER A 197 3.44 -3.64 -15.49
N PRO A 198 4.60 -3.07 -15.79
CA PRO A 198 5.78 -3.18 -14.91
C PRO A 198 5.49 -2.75 -13.46
N ARG A 199 4.52 -1.85 -13.24
CA ARG A 199 4.08 -1.38 -11.92
C ARG A 199 3.35 -2.46 -11.13
N ALA A 200 2.51 -3.24 -11.80
CA ALA A 200 1.71 -4.30 -11.19
C ALA A 200 2.54 -5.54 -10.84
N HIS A 201 3.66 -5.75 -11.52
CA HIS A 201 4.60 -6.85 -11.26
C HIS A 201 5.61 -6.54 -10.13
N ARG A 202 5.80 -5.24 -9.76
CA ARG A 202 6.89 -4.82 -8.88
C ARG A 202 6.47 -4.82 -7.42
N ASP A 203 6.77 -5.88 -6.72
CA ASP A 203 6.84 -5.95 -5.26
C ASP A 203 8.20 -5.48 -4.73
N VAL A 204 8.26 -5.04 -3.49
CA VAL A 204 9.47 -4.47 -2.90
C VAL A 204 9.84 -5.18 -1.60
N ASP A 205 10.65 -6.23 -1.73
CA ASP A 205 11.18 -7.02 -0.63
C ASP A 205 12.66 -6.74 -0.32
N THR A 206 13.38 -6.11 -1.25
CA THR A 206 14.83 -5.90 -1.17
C THR A 206 15.23 -4.47 -1.54
N PRO A 207 16.44 -4.00 -1.13
CA PRO A 207 16.95 -2.70 -1.59
C PRO A 207 17.03 -2.59 -3.11
N THR A 208 17.40 -3.66 -3.81
CA THR A 208 17.45 -3.67 -5.28
C THR A 208 16.06 -3.50 -5.88
N ALA A 209 15.06 -4.20 -5.37
CA ALA A 209 13.67 -4.04 -5.80
C ALA A 209 13.15 -2.62 -5.55
N LEU A 210 13.57 -1.98 -4.43
CA LEU A 210 13.25 -0.59 -4.14
C LEU A 210 13.86 0.38 -5.18
N TRP A 211 15.11 0.18 -5.58
CA TRP A 211 15.74 0.97 -6.64
C TRP A 211 14.99 0.87 -7.96
N ASP A 212 14.59 -0.33 -8.34
CA ASP A 212 13.78 -0.54 -9.54
C ASP A 212 12.40 0.11 -9.41
N ALA A 213 11.74 -0.01 -8.24
CA ALA A 213 10.47 0.62 -7.97
C ALA A 213 10.54 2.15 -8.12
N ILE A 214 11.59 2.79 -7.59
CA ILE A 214 11.83 4.24 -7.75
C ILE A 214 11.94 4.61 -9.23
N ARG A 215 12.64 3.83 -10.04
CA ARG A 215 12.77 4.08 -11.49
C ARG A 215 11.46 3.88 -12.26
N ILE A 216 10.63 2.94 -11.85
CA ILE A 216 9.28 2.72 -12.41
C ILE A 216 8.35 3.87 -12.02
N GLY A 217 8.54 4.42 -10.82
CA GLY A 217 7.76 5.46 -10.19
C GLY A 217 6.87 4.90 -9.08
N VAL A 218 7.25 5.21 -7.84
CA VAL A 218 6.50 4.85 -6.62
C VAL A 218 5.39 5.85 -6.35
N GLY A 219 4.43 5.48 -5.51
CA GLY A 219 3.36 6.35 -5.09
C GLY A 219 3.79 7.47 -4.12
N PRO A 220 2.88 8.42 -3.83
CA PRO A 220 3.21 9.61 -3.05
C PRO A 220 3.65 9.35 -1.61
N ALA A 221 3.13 8.29 -0.96
CA ALA A 221 3.52 7.95 0.41
C ALA A 221 4.95 7.41 0.46
N THR A 222 5.30 6.52 -0.45
CA THR A 222 6.67 6.00 -0.58
C THR A 222 7.66 7.09 -0.94
N MET A 223 7.30 7.99 -1.87
CA MET A 223 8.17 9.11 -2.24
C MET A 223 8.49 9.98 -1.01
N ARG A 224 7.48 10.36 -0.22
CA ARG A 224 7.68 11.14 1.02
C ARG A 224 8.55 10.41 2.03
N ALA A 225 8.31 9.12 2.26
CA ALA A 225 9.11 8.34 3.18
C ALA A 225 10.59 8.24 2.75
N LEU A 226 10.84 8.17 1.43
CA LEU A 226 12.20 8.21 0.88
C LEU A 226 12.86 9.57 1.08
N GLU A 227 12.14 10.67 0.85
CA GLU A 227 12.64 12.02 1.09
C GLU A 227 12.96 12.26 2.56
N GLU A 228 12.09 11.78 3.46
CA GLU A 228 12.26 11.90 4.91
C GLU A 228 13.43 11.06 5.45
N THR A 229 13.85 10.01 4.74
CA THR A 229 14.93 9.11 5.18
C THR A 229 16.23 9.26 4.39
N THR A 230 16.22 10.01 3.30
CA THR A 230 17.43 10.23 2.49
C THR A 230 18.29 11.32 3.11
N PRO A 231 19.60 11.08 3.37
CA PRO A 231 20.50 12.12 3.85
C PRO A 231 20.55 13.31 2.89
N THR A 232 20.38 14.51 3.45
CA THR A 232 20.31 15.76 2.69
C THR A 232 21.55 16.59 2.97
N LEU A 233 22.18 17.15 1.94
CA LEU A 233 23.19 18.18 2.10
C LEU A 233 22.53 19.51 2.43
N ALA A 234 23.01 20.17 3.44
CA ALA A 234 22.45 21.43 3.91
C ALA A 234 23.54 22.33 4.51
N THR A 235 23.21 23.59 4.72
CA THR A 235 24.08 24.57 5.39
C THR A 235 23.42 25.02 6.69
N ILE A 236 24.15 24.95 7.79
CA ILE A 236 23.63 25.42 9.10
C ILE A 236 23.31 26.92 9.01
N SER A 237 22.06 27.25 9.29
CA SER A 237 21.54 28.63 9.29
C SER A 237 21.17 29.12 10.68
N GLY A 238 21.16 28.24 11.69
CA GLY A 238 20.89 28.57 13.09
C GLY A 238 21.34 27.46 14.03
N LEU A 239 21.60 27.79 15.30
CA LEU A 239 22.22 26.86 16.26
C LEU A 239 21.33 26.48 17.46
N ASP A 240 20.27 27.25 17.73
CA ASP A 240 19.39 27.00 18.89
C ASP A 240 17.94 27.38 18.54
N PRO A 241 17.07 26.46 18.21
CA PRO A 241 17.38 25.06 17.78
C PRO A 241 18.18 25.02 16.48
N ILE A 242 18.79 23.87 16.16
CA ILE A 242 19.55 23.73 14.91
C ILE A 242 18.60 23.95 13.74
N LYS A 243 18.99 24.88 12.86
CA LYS A 243 18.32 25.14 11.58
C LYS A 243 19.30 24.96 10.45
N ALA A 244 18.85 24.40 9.35
CA ALA A 244 19.65 24.29 8.15
C ALA A 244 18.84 24.60 6.90
N VAL A 245 19.52 25.07 5.87
CA VAL A 245 18.98 25.36 4.54
C VAL A 245 19.54 24.34 3.58
N ASP A 246 18.68 23.59 2.91
CA ASP A 246 19.07 22.61 1.89
C ASP A 246 19.50 23.29 0.58
N GLU A 247 19.99 22.52 -0.38
CA GLU A 247 20.45 23.01 -1.68
C GLU A 247 19.32 23.64 -2.53
N THR A 248 18.05 23.42 -2.18
CA THR A 248 16.87 24.02 -2.83
C THR A 248 16.43 25.34 -2.17
N GLY A 249 17.09 25.73 -1.08
CA GLY A 249 16.82 26.97 -0.33
C GLY A 249 15.74 26.81 0.75
N HIS A 250 15.24 25.60 1.01
CA HIS A 250 14.28 25.37 2.10
C HIS A 250 14.97 25.31 3.45
N GLN A 251 14.49 26.11 4.38
CA GLN A 251 14.96 26.09 5.77
C GLN A 251 14.10 25.17 6.62
N ARG A 252 14.76 24.25 7.37
CA ARG A 252 14.12 23.34 8.33
C ARG A 252 14.77 23.47 9.70
N THR A 253 14.00 23.10 10.74
CA THR A 253 14.47 23.07 12.14
C THR A 253 14.58 21.62 12.59
N TYR A 254 15.65 21.29 13.30
CA TYR A 254 16.02 19.94 13.70
C TYR A 254 16.21 19.84 15.23
N PRO A 255 15.12 19.93 16.05
CA PRO A 255 15.23 20.00 17.51
C PRO A 255 15.73 18.69 18.14
N ASP A 256 15.44 17.55 17.49
CA ASP A 256 15.73 16.21 18.05
C ASP A 256 16.92 15.52 17.37
N TYR A 257 17.75 16.27 16.63
CA TYR A 257 18.89 15.71 15.91
C TYR A 257 20.17 15.83 16.73
N THR A 258 21.04 14.81 16.61
CA THR A 258 22.34 14.76 17.27
C THR A 258 23.44 15.18 16.32
N LEU A 259 24.29 16.12 16.71
CA LEU A 259 25.51 16.47 16.00
C LEU A 259 26.57 15.38 16.24
N ILE A 260 27.01 14.74 15.18
CA ILE A 260 28.05 13.71 15.22
C ILE A 260 29.33 14.31 14.63
N GLU A 261 30.45 14.18 15.37
CA GLU A 261 31.76 14.71 14.99
C GLU A 261 31.83 16.24 14.79
N ILE A 262 30.78 16.97 15.17
CA ILE A 262 30.72 18.41 15.12
C ILE A 262 30.79 18.96 16.54
N LEU A 263 32.01 19.25 17.03
CA LEU A 263 32.24 19.72 18.40
C LEU A 263 31.83 21.19 18.58
N ALA A 264 31.90 22.00 17.52
CA ALA A 264 31.55 23.41 17.53
C ALA A 264 30.86 23.80 16.22
N PRO A 265 29.52 23.60 16.12
CA PRO A 265 28.80 23.94 14.92
C PRO A 265 28.82 25.45 14.64
N LYS A 266 28.90 25.82 13.36
CA LYS A 266 28.92 27.22 12.91
C LYS A 266 27.88 27.49 11.85
N ILE A 267 27.28 28.68 11.88
CA ILE A 267 26.43 29.16 10.79
C ILE A 267 27.26 29.21 9.51
N GLY A 268 26.70 28.74 8.40
CA GLY A 268 27.40 28.61 7.13
C GLY A 268 28.15 27.29 6.94
N GLN A 269 28.21 26.42 7.94
CA GLN A 269 28.87 25.12 7.85
C GLN A 269 28.01 24.15 7.00
N ARG A 270 28.65 23.50 6.02
CA ARG A 270 27.99 22.44 5.23
C ARG A 270 27.94 21.15 6.03
N VAL A 271 26.78 20.53 6.06
CA VAL A 271 26.50 19.31 6.80
C VAL A 271 25.67 18.36 5.97
N GLN A 272 25.77 17.07 6.28
CA GLN A 272 24.85 16.05 5.83
C GLN A 272 23.88 15.75 6.96
N ILE A 273 22.60 15.83 6.68
CA ILE A 273 21.52 15.55 7.61
C ILE A 273 20.91 14.22 7.23
N ASP A 274 20.97 13.26 8.13
CA ASP A 274 20.35 11.94 7.96
C ASP A 274 19.06 11.87 8.82
N PRO A 275 17.89 11.96 8.20
CA PRO A 275 16.62 11.87 8.91
C PRO A 275 16.35 10.48 9.49
N GLY A 276 16.87 9.41 8.86
CA GLY A 276 16.69 8.04 9.34
C GLY A 276 17.39 7.75 10.66
N THR A 277 18.60 8.29 10.85
CA THR A 277 19.37 8.16 12.11
C THR A 277 19.20 9.35 13.04
N LYS A 278 18.59 10.44 12.57
CA LYS A 278 18.54 11.77 13.25
C LYS A 278 19.93 12.33 13.59
N HIS A 279 20.88 12.09 12.71
CA HIS A 279 22.25 12.58 12.85
C HIS A 279 22.54 13.72 11.88
N ILE A 280 23.38 14.66 12.33
CA ILE A 280 23.97 15.72 11.51
C ILE A 280 25.48 15.54 11.56
N THR A 281 26.10 15.31 10.41
CA THR A 281 27.57 15.11 10.26
C THR A 281 28.16 16.18 9.35
N LEU A 282 29.48 16.34 9.35
CA LEU A 282 30.14 17.19 8.38
C LEU A 282 29.94 16.65 6.97
N ALA A 283 29.60 17.52 6.02
CA ALA A 283 29.62 17.16 4.62
C ALA A 283 31.08 17.02 4.15
N GLN A 284 31.38 15.89 3.50
CA GLN A 284 32.69 15.63 2.91
C GLN A 284 32.89 16.44 1.63
#